data_10b89a50bad840d41e861fe7759bc4a4
#
_entry.id   10b89a50bad840d41e861fe7759bc4a4
#
_cell.length_a   1.000
_cell.length_b   1.000
_cell.length_c   1.000
_cell.angle_alpha   90.00
_cell.angle_beta   90.00
_cell.angle_gamma   90.00
#
_symmetry.space_group_name_H-M   'P 1'
#
loop_
_entity.id
_entity.type
_entity.pdbx_description
1 polymer ?
#
loop_
_entity_poly.entity_id
_entity_poly.type
_entity_poly.pdbx_seq_one_letter_code
_entity_poly.pdbx_strand_id
1 'polypeptide(L)'
;MNSYMGERMGIPRDEIPRLREKYFREYGTTLRGLQAKHNVDVQDFLAYVHDLPLQDYLHPDPIQQKVLASLPTRNLIFTNADAPHARRVLRQLQIEEYFVDIVDVNRVDPHCKPSREAFQIALNIAGESDPSKCAMTDDLPHTTRAAKDFGLYAILYGSAVPSHFGAAALSPDMDAAFNDWSQLPALLNGSHS
;
A
#
# COMPACT_ATOMS: atom_id res chain seq x y z
N MET A 1 12.33 -11.03 2.81
CA MET A 1 11.48 -12.07 2.21
C MET A 1 12.28 -13.20 1.56
N ASN A 2 13.21 -12.95 0.61
CA ASN A 2 14.04 -14.02 0.01
C ASN A 2 14.81 -14.81 1.06
N SER A 3 15.41 -14.13 2.03
CA SER A 3 16.14 -14.75 3.13
C SER A 3 15.24 -15.67 3.97
N TYR A 4 14.01 -15.24 4.29
CA TYR A 4 13.05 -16.08 5.01
C TYR A 4 12.75 -17.38 4.25
N MET A 5 12.44 -17.28 2.95
CA MET A 5 12.14 -18.45 2.12
C MET A 5 13.33 -19.41 2.01
N GLY A 6 14.55 -18.89 1.92
CA GLY A 6 15.76 -19.72 1.87
C GLY A 6 16.15 -20.30 3.22
N GLU A 7 16.21 -19.47 4.27
CA GLU A 7 16.79 -19.82 5.57
C GLU A 7 15.80 -20.55 6.49
N ARG A 8 14.52 -20.13 6.48
CA ARG A 8 13.50 -20.72 7.37
C ARG A 8 12.71 -21.83 6.71
N MET A 9 12.56 -21.77 5.36
CA MET A 9 11.76 -22.76 4.64
C MET A 9 12.60 -23.73 3.82
N GLY A 10 13.91 -23.51 3.67
CA GLY A 10 14.80 -24.37 2.89
C GLY A 10 14.54 -24.35 1.38
N ILE A 11 13.89 -23.32 0.85
CA ILE A 11 13.60 -23.21 -0.58
C ILE A 11 14.90 -22.84 -1.33
N PRO A 12 15.26 -23.55 -2.41
CA PRO A 12 16.43 -23.23 -3.22
C PRO A 12 16.40 -21.76 -3.71
N ARG A 13 17.54 -21.07 -3.61
CA ARG A 13 17.60 -19.63 -3.91
C ARG A 13 17.19 -19.27 -5.34
N ASP A 14 17.47 -20.15 -6.29
CA ASP A 14 17.11 -20.01 -7.71
C ASP A 14 15.61 -20.18 -7.97
N GLU A 15 14.88 -20.90 -7.11
CA GLU A 15 13.43 -21.07 -7.21
C GLU A 15 12.64 -19.92 -6.61
N ILE A 16 13.21 -19.17 -5.64
CA ILE A 16 12.53 -18.15 -4.88
C ILE A 16 11.90 -17.07 -5.78
N PRO A 17 12.59 -16.47 -6.76
CA PRO A 17 12.00 -15.43 -7.60
C PRO A 17 10.74 -15.90 -8.32
N ARG A 18 10.76 -17.11 -8.90
CA ARG A 18 9.64 -17.71 -9.60
C ARG A 18 8.45 -17.98 -8.67
N LEU A 19 8.71 -18.50 -7.48
CA LEU A 19 7.66 -18.76 -6.48
C LEU A 19 7.02 -17.47 -5.99
N ARG A 20 7.80 -16.43 -5.74
CA ARG A 20 7.30 -15.11 -5.34
C ARG A 20 6.38 -14.52 -6.40
N GLU A 21 6.82 -14.52 -7.66
CA GLU A 21 6.00 -14.03 -8.77
C GLU A 21 4.70 -14.83 -8.90
N LYS A 22 4.78 -16.16 -8.83
CA LYS A 22 3.61 -17.04 -8.86
C LYS A 22 2.63 -16.72 -7.74
N TYR A 23 3.11 -16.64 -6.50
CA TYR A 23 2.24 -16.38 -5.35
C TYR A 23 1.65 -14.98 -5.36
N PHE A 24 2.43 -13.98 -5.78
CA PHE A 24 1.94 -12.63 -5.97
C PHE A 24 0.78 -12.59 -6.98
N ARG A 25 0.92 -13.26 -8.11
CA ARG A 25 -0.10 -13.31 -9.16
C ARG A 25 -1.35 -14.08 -8.73
N GLU A 26 -1.19 -15.22 -8.03
CA GLU A 26 -2.30 -16.12 -7.68
C GLU A 26 -3.04 -15.69 -6.41
N TYR A 27 -2.34 -15.05 -5.46
CA TYR A 27 -2.84 -14.77 -4.11
C TYR A 27 -2.78 -13.28 -3.72
N GLY A 28 -2.33 -12.40 -4.62
CA GLY A 28 -2.16 -10.96 -4.36
C GLY A 28 -0.89 -10.60 -3.58
N THR A 29 -0.39 -11.50 -2.73
CA THR A 29 0.90 -11.34 -2.04
C THR A 29 1.65 -12.67 -1.93
N THR A 30 2.99 -12.58 -1.81
CA THR A 30 3.81 -13.79 -1.53
C THR A 30 3.41 -14.44 -0.21
N LEU A 31 3.11 -13.65 0.82
CA LEU A 31 2.69 -14.17 2.13
C LEU A 31 1.43 -15.03 2.04
N ARG A 32 0.39 -14.56 1.35
CA ARG A 32 -0.85 -15.33 1.15
C ARG A 32 -0.61 -16.66 0.42
N GLY A 33 0.27 -16.65 -0.58
CA GLY A 33 0.70 -17.87 -1.25
C GLY A 33 1.46 -18.83 -0.33
N LEU A 34 2.34 -18.31 0.52
CA LEU A 34 3.08 -19.11 1.50
C LEU A 34 2.15 -19.70 2.57
N GLN A 35 1.17 -18.94 3.05
CA GLN A 35 0.14 -19.46 3.96
C GLN A 35 -0.65 -20.62 3.30
N ALA A 36 -1.15 -20.41 2.09
CA ALA A 36 -1.99 -21.38 1.40
C ALA A 36 -1.26 -22.67 1.03
N LYS A 37 0.05 -22.62 0.75
CA LYS A 37 0.83 -23.75 0.21
C LYS A 37 1.80 -24.37 1.20
N HIS A 38 2.25 -23.62 2.22
CA HIS A 38 3.30 -24.06 3.12
C HIS A 38 2.95 -23.91 4.61
N ASN A 39 1.71 -23.49 4.92
CA ASN A 39 1.22 -23.29 6.29
C ASN A 39 2.18 -22.42 7.14
N VAL A 40 2.73 -21.35 6.53
CA VAL A 40 3.67 -20.45 7.19
C VAL A 40 2.97 -19.68 8.30
N ASP A 41 3.62 -19.57 9.46
CA ASP A 41 3.19 -18.67 10.52
C ASP A 41 3.35 -17.22 10.06
N VAL A 42 2.22 -16.51 10.01
CA VAL A 42 2.15 -15.13 9.53
C VAL A 42 2.94 -14.19 10.42
N GLN A 43 2.87 -14.38 11.73
CA GLN A 43 3.52 -13.48 12.68
C GLN A 43 5.04 -13.65 12.65
N ASP A 44 5.54 -14.91 12.57
CA ASP A 44 6.97 -15.18 12.38
C ASP A 44 7.48 -14.61 11.06
N PHE A 45 6.71 -14.80 9.97
CA PHE A 45 7.06 -14.25 8.66
C PHE A 45 7.16 -12.71 8.70
N LEU A 46 6.11 -12.04 9.20
CA LEU A 46 6.05 -10.57 9.24
C LEU A 46 7.14 -10.00 10.15
N ALA A 47 7.35 -10.58 11.33
CA ALA A 47 8.43 -10.18 12.22
C ALA A 47 9.81 -10.26 11.54
N TYR A 48 10.08 -11.37 10.86
CA TYR A 48 11.35 -11.58 10.17
C TYR A 48 11.56 -10.61 9.00
N VAL A 49 10.55 -10.46 8.11
CA VAL A 49 10.72 -9.63 6.91
C VAL A 49 10.72 -8.14 7.19
N HIS A 50 10.15 -7.73 8.31
CA HIS A 50 10.09 -6.34 8.75
C HIS A 50 11.21 -5.95 9.73
N ASP A 51 12.08 -6.89 10.15
CA ASP A 51 13.27 -6.59 10.95
C ASP A 51 14.35 -5.94 10.09
N LEU A 52 14.16 -4.66 9.80
CA LEU A 52 15.03 -3.84 8.96
C LEU A 52 15.44 -2.56 9.69
N PRO A 53 16.67 -2.09 9.49
CA PRO A 53 17.14 -0.78 9.98
C PRO A 53 16.53 0.33 9.13
N LEU A 54 15.29 0.74 9.45
CA LEU A 54 14.52 1.69 8.64
C LEU A 54 15.23 3.04 8.44
N GLN A 55 16.04 3.47 9.42
CA GLN A 55 16.81 4.71 9.35
C GLN A 55 17.81 4.76 8.20
N ASP A 56 18.23 3.59 7.69
CA ASP A 56 19.18 3.50 6.57
C ASP A 56 18.49 3.71 5.21
N TYR A 57 17.15 3.61 5.19
CA TYR A 57 16.35 3.64 3.96
C TYR A 57 15.33 4.77 3.91
N LEU A 58 14.85 5.24 5.08
CA LEU A 58 13.75 6.17 5.17
C LEU A 58 14.16 7.43 5.92
N HIS A 59 13.94 8.57 5.29
CA HIS A 59 14.22 9.88 5.88
C HIS A 59 12.97 10.75 5.85
N PRO A 60 12.74 11.59 6.90
CA PRO A 60 11.64 12.55 6.91
C PRO A 60 11.72 13.50 5.71
N ASP A 61 10.57 13.76 5.08
CA ASP A 61 10.41 14.75 4.02
C ASP A 61 9.56 15.92 4.51
N PRO A 62 10.12 17.12 4.67
CA PRO A 62 9.38 18.30 5.13
C PRO A 62 8.23 18.70 4.20
N ILE A 63 8.33 18.41 2.89
CA ILE A 63 7.24 18.70 1.94
C ILE A 63 6.08 17.75 2.20
N GLN A 64 6.35 16.44 2.35
CA GLN A 64 5.35 15.45 2.70
C GLN A 64 4.63 15.80 4.01
N GLN A 65 5.39 16.14 5.06
CA GLN A 65 4.84 16.54 6.36
C GLN A 65 3.92 17.74 6.22
N LYS A 66 4.38 18.81 5.54
CA LYS A 66 3.59 20.03 5.32
C LYS A 66 2.30 19.76 4.55
N VAL A 67 2.37 18.93 3.52
CA VAL A 67 1.20 18.55 2.72
C VAL A 67 0.21 17.77 3.58
N LEU A 68 0.64 16.72 4.26
CA LEU A 68 -0.24 15.93 5.14
C LEU A 68 -0.90 16.77 6.23
N ALA A 69 -0.16 17.69 6.84
CA ALA A 69 -0.69 18.64 7.84
C ALA A 69 -1.76 19.58 7.27
N SER A 70 -1.71 19.87 5.96
CA SER A 70 -2.65 20.80 5.31
C SER A 70 -3.92 20.15 4.79
N LEU A 71 -3.96 18.81 4.69
CA LEU A 71 -5.12 18.11 4.17
C LEU A 71 -6.30 18.18 5.12
N PRO A 72 -7.50 18.61 4.66
CA PRO A 72 -8.71 18.66 5.49
C PRO A 72 -9.40 17.29 5.62
N THR A 73 -8.70 16.21 5.29
CA THR A 73 -9.21 14.85 5.20
C THR A 73 -8.87 14.00 6.42
N ARG A 74 -9.68 13.00 6.70
CA ARG A 74 -9.29 11.90 7.59
C ARG A 74 -8.39 10.94 6.81
N ASN A 75 -7.13 10.84 7.20
CA ASN A 75 -6.18 9.98 6.54
C ASN A 75 -6.05 8.66 7.29
N LEU A 76 -6.07 7.55 6.56
CA LEU A 76 -5.81 6.21 7.06
C LEU A 76 -4.69 5.56 6.26
N ILE A 77 -3.92 4.69 6.90
CA ILE A 77 -3.02 3.79 6.19
C ILE A 77 -3.79 2.52 5.82
N PHE A 78 -3.71 2.10 4.56
CA PHE A 78 -4.16 0.79 4.12
C PHE A 78 -3.00 0.01 3.50
N THR A 79 -2.53 -1.05 4.20
CA THR A 79 -1.30 -1.76 3.86
C THR A 79 -1.43 -3.28 3.88
N ASN A 80 -0.66 -3.96 3.02
CA ASN A 80 -0.47 -5.41 3.08
C ASN A 80 0.64 -5.83 4.06
N ALA A 81 1.26 -4.87 4.77
CA ALA A 81 2.10 -5.13 5.93
C ALA A 81 1.27 -5.20 7.21
N ASP A 82 1.90 -5.48 8.35
CA ASP A 82 1.27 -5.43 9.67
C ASP A 82 1.34 -4.01 10.28
N ALA A 83 0.43 -3.73 11.21
CA ALA A 83 0.36 -2.43 11.87
C ALA A 83 1.62 -2.07 12.67
N PRO A 84 2.32 -2.99 13.38
CA PRO A 84 3.59 -2.68 14.02
C PRO A 84 4.65 -2.14 13.07
N HIS A 85 4.81 -2.77 11.89
CA HIS A 85 5.74 -2.28 10.87
C HIS A 85 5.31 -0.92 10.31
N ALA A 86 4.03 -0.78 9.94
CA ALA A 86 3.51 0.48 9.43
C ALA A 86 3.75 1.64 10.42
N ARG A 87 3.52 1.44 11.72
CA ARG A 87 3.82 2.45 12.75
C ARG A 87 5.32 2.79 12.82
N ARG A 88 6.21 1.79 12.72
CA ARG A 88 7.67 2.05 12.69
C ARG A 88 8.04 2.92 11.49
N VAL A 89 7.48 2.64 10.32
CA VAL A 89 7.69 3.44 9.11
C VAL A 89 7.18 4.87 9.29
N LEU A 90 5.95 5.05 9.78
CA LEU A 90 5.35 6.37 9.99
C LEU A 90 6.14 7.21 11.00
N ARG A 91 6.64 6.59 12.09
CA ARG A 91 7.49 7.27 13.08
C ARG A 91 8.83 7.66 12.49
N GLN A 92 9.46 6.77 11.71
CA GLN A 92 10.74 7.06 11.05
C GLN A 92 10.59 8.23 10.08
N LEU A 93 9.47 8.34 9.38
CA LEU A 93 9.14 9.45 8.49
C LEU A 93 8.60 10.70 9.21
N GLN A 94 8.33 10.61 10.52
CA GLN A 94 7.74 11.67 11.34
C GLN A 94 6.38 12.17 10.80
N ILE A 95 5.50 11.22 10.43
CA ILE A 95 4.17 11.50 9.87
C ILE A 95 3.04 10.70 10.54
N GLU A 96 3.31 9.96 11.63
CA GLU A 96 2.31 9.10 12.30
C GLU A 96 1.07 9.91 12.75
N GLU A 97 1.27 11.13 13.22
CA GLU A 97 0.23 12.03 13.74
C GLU A 97 -0.83 12.45 12.70
N TYR A 98 -0.51 12.35 11.42
CA TYR A 98 -1.45 12.73 10.34
C TYR A 98 -2.41 11.60 9.95
N PHE A 99 -2.29 10.42 10.57
CA PHE A 99 -3.13 9.26 10.28
C PHE A 99 -3.92 8.83 11.51
N VAL A 100 -5.22 8.69 11.34
CA VAL A 100 -6.14 8.35 12.46
C VAL A 100 -6.22 6.84 12.72
N ASP A 101 -5.90 6.01 11.72
CA ASP A 101 -5.97 4.55 11.85
C ASP A 101 -5.07 3.84 10.81
N ILE A 102 -4.81 2.55 11.04
CA ILE A 102 -4.06 1.66 10.15
C ILE A 102 -4.91 0.42 9.88
N VAL A 103 -5.30 0.24 8.62
CA VAL A 103 -5.92 -0.97 8.10
C VAL A 103 -4.82 -1.86 7.56
N ASP A 104 -4.41 -2.83 8.34
CA ASP A 104 -3.31 -3.74 8.03
C ASP A 104 -3.79 -5.09 7.47
N VAL A 105 -2.85 -5.94 7.06
CA VAL A 105 -3.13 -7.26 6.50
C VAL A 105 -3.92 -8.17 7.44
N ASN A 106 -3.79 -8.00 8.76
CA ASN A 106 -4.52 -8.80 9.75
C ASN A 106 -5.98 -8.35 9.87
N ARG A 107 -6.27 -7.05 9.75
CA ARG A 107 -7.63 -6.50 9.84
C ARG A 107 -8.49 -6.85 8.62
N VAL A 108 -7.89 -7.17 7.50
CA VAL A 108 -8.58 -7.57 6.26
C VAL A 108 -8.49 -9.07 5.97
N ASP A 109 -7.90 -9.86 6.89
CA ASP A 109 -7.78 -11.32 6.74
C ASP A 109 -9.16 -11.97 6.46
N PRO A 110 -9.26 -12.94 5.54
CA PRO A 110 -8.20 -13.60 4.75
C PRO A 110 -7.79 -12.85 3.47
N HIS A 111 -8.30 -11.67 3.25
CA HIS A 111 -8.08 -10.87 2.05
C HIS A 111 -6.81 -10.01 2.14
N CYS A 112 -6.43 -9.38 1.03
CA CYS A 112 -5.37 -8.36 0.96
C CYS A 112 -5.58 -7.51 -0.30
N LYS A 113 -4.94 -6.33 -0.37
CA LYS A 113 -4.89 -5.59 -1.65
C LYS A 113 -4.24 -6.48 -2.73
N PRO A 114 -4.77 -6.54 -3.94
CA PRO A 114 -5.81 -5.69 -4.53
C PRO A 114 -7.23 -6.31 -4.55
N SER A 115 -7.58 -7.23 -3.65
CA SER A 115 -8.92 -7.85 -3.69
C SER A 115 -10.03 -6.85 -3.33
N ARG A 116 -11.19 -7.00 -3.99
CA ARG A 116 -12.37 -6.16 -3.77
C ARG A 116 -12.86 -6.22 -2.33
N GLU A 117 -12.78 -7.39 -1.71
CA GLU A 117 -13.19 -7.63 -0.32
C GLU A 117 -12.31 -6.84 0.66
N ALA A 118 -11.00 -6.76 0.39
CA ALA A 118 -10.10 -5.97 1.22
C ALA A 118 -10.42 -4.47 1.16
N PHE A 119 -10.76 -3.94 -0.02
CA PHE A 119 -11.24 -2.55 -0.15
C PHE A 119 -12.55 -2.33 0.58
N GLN A 120 -13.51 -3.27 0.49
CA GLN A 120 -14.79 -3.14 1.19
C GLN A 120 -14.61 -3.12 2.72
N ILE A 121 -13.73 -4.00 3.25
CA ILE A 121 -13.43 -4.02 4.68
C ILE A 121 -12.76 -2.71 5.10
N ALA A 122 -11.79 -2.23 4.31
CA ALA A 122 -11.10 -0.97 4.60
C ALA A 122 -12.07 0.23 4.59
N LEU A 123 -12.99 0.29 3.63
CA LEU A 123 -14.03 1.33 3.55
C LEU A 123 -14.93 1.32 4.78
N ASN A 124 -15.38 0.13 5.20
CA ASN A 124 -16.20 -0.02 6.41
C ASN A 124 -15.46 0.42 7.68
N ILE A 125 -14.15 0.08 7.80
CA ILE A 125 -13.30 0.52 8.92
C ILE A 125 -13.13 2.06 8.89
N ALA A 126 -13.04 2.66 7.72
CA ALA A 126 -13.00 4.11 7.57
C ALA A 126 -14.32 4.79 7.98
N GLY A 127 -15.40 4.02 8.15
CA GLY A 127 -16.72 4.53 8.50
C GLY A 127 -17.43 5.21 7.34
N GLU A 128 -17.08 4.82 6.10
CA GLU A 128 -17.70 5.33 4.88
C GLU A 128 -18.42 4.18 4.13
N SER A 129 -19.47 4.50 3.44
CA SER A 129 -20.25 3.55 2.64
C SER A 129 -20.18 3.82 1.13
N ASP A 130 -19.79 5.04 0.77
CA ASP A 130 -19.69 5.49 -0.61
C ASP A 130 -18.22 5.62 -1.02
N PRO A 131 -17.68 4.70 -1.81
CA PRO A 131 -16.27 4.73 -2.21
C PRO A 131 -15.90 5.99 -2.99
N SER A 132 -16.85 6.63 -3.70
CA SER A 132 -16.58 7.84 -4.48
C SER A 132 -16.17 9.06 -3.63
N LYS A 133 -16.41 9.00 -2.32
CA LYS A 133 -15.99 10.02 -1.36
C LYS A 133 -14.59 9.81 -0.80
N CYS A 134 -13.93 8.74 -1.21
CA CYS A 134 -12.60 8.37 -0.74
C CYS A 134 -11.59 8.43 -1.87
N ALA A 135 -10.41 8.95 -1.56
CA ALA A 135 -9.23 8.83 -2.42
C ALA A 135 -8.28 7.76 -1.87
N MET A 136 -7.62 7.04 -2.75
CA MET A 136 -6.55 6.11 -2.41
C MET A 136 -5.31 6.42 -3.21
N THR A 137 -4.17 6.55 -2.51
CA THR A 137 -2.85 6.69 -3.10
C THR A 137 -2.05 5.40 -2.88
N ASP A 138 -1.52 4.82 -3.96
CA ASP A 138 -0.69 3.60 -3.90
C ASP A 138 0.43 3.69 -4.94
N ASP A 139 1.54 2.99 -4.71
CA ASP A 139 2.71 2.97 -5.61
C ASP A 139 2.65 1.84 -6.65
N LEU A 140 1.69 0.93 -6.52
CA LEU A 140 1.53 -0.22 -7.39
C LEU A 140 0.39 0.00 -8.39
N PRO A 141 0.67 0.04 -9.72
CA PRO A 141 -0.34 0.29 -10.74
C PRO A 141 -1.55 -0.66 -10.70
N HIS A 142 -1.30 -1.96 -10.41
CA HIS A 142 -2.40 -2.93 -10.31
C HIS A 142 -3.30 -2.72 -9.09
N THR A 143 -2.75 -2.21 -7.98
CA THR A 143 -3.53 -1.84 -6.79
C THR A 143 -4.34 -0.58 -7.07
N THR A 144 -3.73 0.43 -7.70
CA THR A 144 -4.37 1.68 -8.09
C THR A 144 -5.55 1.41 -9.04
N ARG A 145 -5.34 0.54 -10.04
CA ARG A 145 -6.43 0.10 -10.93
C ARG A 145 -7.57 -0.56 -10.19
N ALA A 146 -7.27 -1.51 -9.29
CA ALA A 146 -8.30 -2.19 -8.51
C ALA A 146 -9.06 -1.24 -7.57
N ALA A 147 -8.40 -0.21 -7.04
CA ALA A 147 -9.04 0.84 -6.25
C ALA A 147 -10.03 1.64 -7.11
N LYS A 148 -9.65 2.00 -8.35
CA LYS A 148 -10.52 2.66 -9.32
C LYS A 148 -11.72 1.78 -9.70
N ASP A 149 -11.48 0.52 -10.02
CA ASP A 149 -12.54 -0.46 -10.36
C ASP A 149 -13.50 -0.69 -9.16
N PHE A 150 -13.03 -0.47 -7.94
CA PHE A 150 -13.85 -0.51 -6.74
C PHE A 150 -14.73 0.74 -6.59
N GLY A 151 -14.33 1.88 -7.16
CA GLY A 151 -15.04 3.15 -7.13
C GLY A 151 -14.37 4.25 -6.31
N LEU A 152 -13.13 4.04 -5.82
CA LEU A 152 -12.33 5.06 -5.17
C LEU A 152 -11.73 6.03 -6.20
N TYR A 153 -11.44 7.26 -5.80
CA TYR A 153 -10.57 8.15 -6.58
C TYR A 153 -9.13 7.66 -6.44
N ALA A 154 -8.62 7.04 -7.51
CA ALA A 154 -7.39 6.26 -7.47
C ALA A 154 -6.19 7.08 -7.97
N ILE A 155 -5.18 7.24 -7.13
CA ILE A 155 -3.99 8.06 -7.38
C ILE A 155 -2.74 7.17 -7.35
N LEU A 156 -1.97 7.16 -8.45
CA LEU A 156 -0.68 6.49 -8.51
C LEU A 156 0.42 7.42 -7.98
N TYR A 157 1.29 6.92 -7.12
CA TYR A 157 2.41 7.68 -6.56
C TYR A 157 3.77 7.04 -6.88
N GLY A 158 4.78 7.88 -7.11
CA GLY A 158 6.19 7.49 -7.10
C GLY A 158 6.77 7.11 -8.46
N SER A 159 7.75 6.20 -8.46
CA SER A 159 8.56 5.87 -9.64
C SER A 159 7.79 5.16 -10.77
N ALA A 160 6.64 4.59 -10.48
CA ALA A 160 5.76 3.99 -11.47
C ALA A 160 5.00 5.05 -12.30
N VAL A 161 5.01 6.33 -11.88
CA VAL A 161 4.47 7.45 -12.66
C VAL A 161 5.37 7.70 -13.87
N PRO A 162 4.88 7.57 -15.11
CA PRO A 162 5.68 7.83 -16.30
C PRO A 162 6.21 9.27 -16.33
N SER A 163 7.47 9.47 -16.70
CA SER A 163 8.14 10.78 -16.70
C SER A 163 7.50 11.83 -17.62
N HIS A 164 6.65 11.41 -18.55
CA HIS A 164 5.89 12.26 -19.48
C HIS A 164 4.44 12.51 -19.04
N PHE A 165 4.08 12.13 -17.82
CA PHE A 165 2.74 12.37 -17.27
C PHE A 165 2.56 13.88 -16.99
N GLY A 166 2.21 14.62 -18.04
CA GLY A 166 1.52 15.89 -17.87
C GLY A 166 0.04 15.58 -17.61
N ALA A 167 -0.68 16.48 -16.97
CA ALA A 167 -2.08 16.34 -16.52
C ALA A 167 -3.12 15.89 -17.60
N ALA A 168 -2.70 15.60 -18.83
CA ALA A 168 -3.57 15.33 -19.98
C ALA A 168 -3.61 13.86 -20.45
N ALA A 169 -2.87 12.94 -19.86
CA ALA A 169 -2.86 11.53 -20.28
C ALA A 169 -3.15 10.60 -19.11
N LEU A 170 -4.37 10.69 -18.56
CA LEU A 170 -4.87 9.73 -17.58
C LEU A 170 -4.93 8.35 -18.23
N SER A 171 -4.18 7.39 -17.67
CA SER A 171 -4.34 5.98 -18.01
C SER A 171 -5.77 5.54 -17.59
N PRO A 172 -6.44 4.64 -18.32
CA PRO A 172 -7.71 4.07 -17.87
C PRO A 172 -7.61 3.42 -16.48
N ASP A 173 -6.40 3.17 -16.00
CA ASP A 173 -6.11 2.43 -14.76
C ASP A 173 -6.03 3.32 -13.50
N MET A 174 -6.11 4.66 -13.63
CA MET A 174 -6.03 5.60 -12.50
C MET A 174 -6.76 6.91 -12.82
N ASP A 175 -7.10 7.69 -11.80
CA ASP A 175 -7.74 9.01 -11.94
C ASP A 175 -6.72 10.14 -11.90
N ALA A 176 -5.61 9.94 -11.17
CA ALA A 176 -4.51 10.89 -11.08
C ALA A 176 -3.18 10.17 -10.82
N ALA A 177 -2.08 10.90 -10.99
CA ALA A 177 -0.74 10.42 -10.63
C ALA A 177 0.15 11.58 -10.20
N PHE A 178 1.09 11.33 -9.28
CA PHE A 178 2.10 12.29 -8.88
C PHE A 178 3.40 11.61 -8.42
N ASN A 179 4.48 12.36 -8.47
CA ASN A 179 5.80 11.95 -7.96
C ASN A 179 6.41 12.99 -6.99
N ASP A 180 5.71 14.10 -6.76
CA ASP A 180 6.07 15.15 -5.82
C ASP A 180 4.88 15.42 -4.91
N TRP A 181 5.08 15.34 -3.59
CA TRP A 181 4.03 15.53 -2.59
C TRP A 181 3.29 16.87 -2.71
N SER A 182 3.96 17.93 -3.18
CA SER A 182 3.34 19.25 -3.37
C SER A 182 2.15 19.25 -4.36
N GLN A 183 2.05 18.23 -5.21
CA GLN A 183 0.98 18.09 -6.20
C GLN A 183 -0.33 17.53 -5.60
N LEU A 184 -0.24 16.76 -4.51
CA LEU A 184 -1.39 16.02 -3.95
C LEU A 184 -2.60 16.92 -3.59
N PRO A 185 -2.45 18.10 -2.94
CA PRO A 185 -3.60 18.94 -2.60
C PRO A 185 -4.44 19.37 -3.82
N ALA A 186 -3.78 19.69 -4.93
CA ALA A 186 -4.46 20.09 -6.16
C ALA A 186 -5.25 18.93 -6.79
N LEU A 187 -4.71 17.71 -6.72
CA LEU A 187 -5.38 16.51 -7.22
C LEU A 187 -6.64 16.17 -6.43
N LEU A 188 -6.58 16.28 -5.10
CA LEU A 188 -7.74 16.03 -4.23
C LEU A 188 -8.84 17.08 -4.39
N ASN A 189 -8.50 18.35 -4.64
CA ASN A 189 -9.47 19.40 -4.87
C ASN A 189 -10.19 19.30 -6.23
N GLY A 190 -9.56 18.69 -7.24
CA GLY A 190 -10.13 18.48 -8.57
C GLY A 190 -11.10 17.30 -8.68
N SER A 191 -11.18 16.46 -7.67
CA SER A 191 -12.01 15.24 -7.65
C SER A 191 -13.52 15.50 -7.43
N HIS A 192 -13.92 16.74 -7.12
CA HIS A 192 -15.30 17.13 -6.80
C HIS A 192 -15.93 18.07 -7.85
N SER A 193 -15.39 18.12 -9.07
CA SER A 193 -15.92 18.96 -10.16
C SER A 193 -16.65 18.15 -11.22
#